data_d13d99a21f6da6c5b29a167c0831863c
#
_entry.id   d13d99a21f6da6c5b29a167c0831863c
#
_cell.length_a   1.000
_cell.length_b   1.000
_cell.length_c   1.000
_cell.angle_alpha   90.00
_cell.angle_beta   90.00
_cell.angle_gamma   90.00
#
_symmetry.space_group_name_H-M   'P 1'
#
loop_
_entity.id
_entity.type
_entity.pdbx_description
1 polymer ?
#
loop_
_entity_poly.entity_id
_entity_poly.type
_entity_poly.pdbx_seq_one_letter_code
_entity_poly.pdbx_strand_id
1 'polypeptide(L)'
;MAEWVSHLIVADRVWEILPWLKRHEFCVGNIAPDCNIPNEDWSEFTPSREITHWMKSERKKADDCSVFRDEYILKRIDEIQSEEELSFLLGYYAHLITDAEHQRTIRDEKRVAAAWKRAKAFDELREQSSGMEETWDNFKKLFPDRKDRMKDFYVVEREYLDEHPNSGYFTEIQDLKTFPDYIEYLPKGAIPAKIRMMYYMPTLEEGKYPFVGFSREECASFLDRSVELTVRAIAEVRSLLDKDK
;
A
#
# COMPACT_ATOMS: atom_id res chain seq x y z
N MET A 1 -1.73 -4.76 5.05
CA MET A 1 -1.60 -4.02 3.80
C MET A 1 -2.13 -2.63 4.04
N ALA A 2 -1.45 -1.67 3.45
CA ALA A 2 -2.00 -0.34 3.30
C ALA A 2 -3.26 -0.39 2.42
N GLU A 3 -4.07 0.64 2.45
CA GLU A 3 -5.23 0.77 1.56
C GLU A 3 -4.78 1.40 0.22
N TRP A 4 -5.57 1.24 -0.83
CA TRP A 4 -5.22 1.76 -2.16
C TRP A 4 -4.94 3.27 -2.18
N VAL A 5 -5.70 4.04 -1.40
CA VAL A 5 -5.48 5.49 -1.34
C VAL A 5 -4.13 5.81 -0.70
N SER A 6 -3.72 5.11 0.36
CA SER A 6 -2.36 5.25 0.91
C SER A 6 -1.27 4.99 -0.15
N HIS A 7 -1.43 3.95 -0.98
CA HIS A 7 -0.50 3.67 -2.08
C HIS A 7 -0.47 4.80 -3.12
N LEU A 8 -1.62 5.38 -3.44
CA LEU A 8 -1.72 6.47 -4.41
C LEU A 8 -1.22 7.81 -3.85
N ILE A 9 -1.37 8.06 -2.54
CA ILE A 9 -0.70 9.20 -1.87
C ILE A 9 0.83 9.06 -2.00
N VAL A 10 1.36 7.85 -1.75
CA VAL A 10 2.79 7.59 -1.93
C VAL A 10 3.19 7.79 -3.39
N ALA A 11 2.38 7.31 -4.36
CA ALA A 11 2.66 7.46 -5.78
C ALA A 11 2.69 8.93 -6.21
N ASP A 12 1.73 9.74 -5.81
CA ASP A 12 1.67 11.17 -6.12
C ASP A 12 2.92 11.90 -5.61
N ARG A 13 3.25 11.69 -4.34
CA ARG A 13 4.40 12.35 -3.69
C ARG A 13 5.75 11.89 -4.24
N VAL A 14 5.89 10.61 -4.60
CA VAL A 14 7.09 10.09 -5.26
C VAL A 14 7.23 10.67 -6.65
N TRP A 15 6.13 10.77 -7.41
CA TRP A 15 6.16 11.35 -8.75
C TRP A 15 6.54 12.85 -8.73
N GLU A 16 6.13 13.61 -7.74
CA GLU A 16 6.55 15.01 -7.55
C GLU A 16 8.08 15.14 -7.38
N ILE A 17 8.72 14.17 -6.73
CA ILE A 17 10.18 14.12 -6.51
C ILE A 17 10.91 13.55 -7.73
N LEU A 18 10.30 12.58 -8.42
CA LEU A 18 10.88 11.86 -9.56
C LEU A 18 10.00 12.03 -10.82
N PRO A 19 9.91 13.26 -11.39
CA PRO A 19 8.97 13.59 -12.47
C PRO A 19 9.31 12.95 -13.84
N TRP A 20 10.40 12.21 -13.94
CA TRP A 20 10.73 11.40 -15.11
C TRP A 20 9.90 10.12 -15.23
N LEU A 21 9.28 9.68 -14.13
CA LEU A 21 8.35 8.56 -14.15
C LEU A 21 7.10 8.90 -14.96
N LYS A 22 6.63 7.97 -15.75
CA LYS A 22 5.34 8.08 -16.42
C LYS A 22 4.23 7.94 -15.37
N ARG A 23 3.59 9.05 -15.04
CA ARG A 23 2.67 9.14 -13.90
C ARG A 23 1.56 8.11 -13.97
N HIS A 24 0.95 7.96 -15.14
CA HIS A 24 -0.15 7.02 -15.36
C HIS A 24 0.28 5.59 -14.99
N GLU A 25 1.34 5.11 -15.60
CA GLU A 25 1.84 3.76 -15.39
C GLU A 25 2.34 3.56 -13.96
N PHE A 26 2.99 4.56 -13.38
CA PHE A 26 3.48 4.50 -12.01
C PHE A 26 2.32 4.39 -11.00
N CYS A 27 1.24 5.15 -11.15
CA CYS A 27 0.05 5.06 -10.31
C CYS A 27 -0.65 3.71 -10.48
N VAL A 28 -0.81 3.22 -11.72
CA VAL A 28 -1.42 1.91 -11.98
C VAL A 28 -0.55 0.79 -11.42
N GLY A 29 0.77 0.87 -11.55
CA GLY A 29 1.71 -0.04 -10.93
C GLY A 29 1.55 -0.13 -9.42
N ASN A 30 1.30 1.02 -8.76
CA ASN A 30 1.11 1.08 -7.30
C ASN A 30 -0.15 0.37 -6.78
N ILE A 31 -1.10 0.01 -7.62
CA ILE A 31 -2.26 -0.80 -7.21
C ILE A 31 -2.25 -2.21 -7.80
N ALA A 32 -1.38 -2.47 -8.77
CA ALA A 32 -1.35 -3.72 -9.52
C ALA A 32 -1.15 -4.99 -8.66
N PRO A 33 -0.32 -5.01 -7.59
CA PRO A 33 -0.18 -6.18 -6.72
C PRO A 33 -1.50 -6.64 -6.08
N ASP A 34 -2.44 -5.73 -5.87
CA ASP A 34 -3.77 -6.01 -5.31
C ASP A 34 -4.82 -6.35 -6.38
N CYS A 35 -4.43 -6.38 -7.67
CA CYS A 35 -5.35 -6.62 -8.79
C CYS A 35 -5.53 -8.10 -9.14
N ASN A 36 -5.23 -9.02 -8.22
CA ASN A 36 -5.63 -10.41 -8.31
C ASN A 36 -7.16 -10.57 -8.29
N ILE A 37 -7.67 -11.58 -8.97
CA ILE A 37 -9.12 -11.78 -9.16
C ILE A 37 -9.65 -12.69 -8.02
N PRO A 38 -10.65 -12.25 -7.25
CA PRO A 38 -11.27 -13.08 -6.25
C PRO A 38 -12.21 -14.12 -6.90
N ASN A 39 -12.39 -15.27 -6.22
CA ASN A 39 -13.50 -16.17 -6.46
C ASN A 39 -14.83 -15.55 -5.96
N GLU A 40 -15.96 -16.25 -6.14
CA GLU A 40 -17.30 -15.71 -5.85
C GLU A 40 -17.49 -15.29 -4.39
N ASP A 41 -16.91 -16.02 -3.43
CA ASP A 41 -17.04 -15.76 -1.99
C ASP A 41 -15.86 -14.97 -1.39
N TRP A 42 -14.90 -14.54 -2.22
CA TRP A 42 -13.71 -13.81 -1.82
C TRP A 42 -12.76 -14.56 -0.87
N SER A 43 -12.87 -15.88 -0.81
CA SER A 43 -12.00 -16.72 0.02
C SER A 43 -10.64 -16.98 -0.63
N GLU A 44 -10.60 -16.98 -1.96
CA GLU A 44 -9.39 -17.23 -2.74
C GLU A 44 -9.20 -16.18 -3.83
N PHE A 45 -7.94 -15.99 -4.23
CA PHE A 45 -7.54 -15.02 -5.25
C PHE A 45 -6.61 -15.67 -6.27
N THR A 46 -6.80 -15.30 -7.55
CA THR A 46 -5.97 -15.78 -8.66
C THR A 46 -5.24 -14.62 -9.34
N PRO A 47 -3.91 -14.62 -9.41
CA PRO A 47 -3.01 -15.50 -8.64
C PRO A 47 -3.11 -15.23 -7.13
N SER A 48 -2.53 -16.12 -6.33
CA SER A 48 -2.53 -15.92 -4.87
C SER A 48 -1.75 -14.66 -4.50
N ARG A 49 -2.02 -14.16 -3.31
CA ARG A 49 -1.34 -12.98 -2.80
C ARG A 49 0.16 -13.17 -2.61
N GLU A 50 0.59 -14.37 -2.26
CA GLU A 50 2.01 -14.71 -2.14
C GLU A 50 2.74 -14.47 -3.46
N ILE A 51 2.10 -14.77 -4.60
CA ILE A 51 2.63 -14.51 -5.94
C ILE A 51 2.66 -13.02 -6.23
N THR A 52 1.52 -12.33 -6.11
CA THR A 52 1.45 -10.90 -6.48
C THR A 52 2.27 -10.00 -5.57
N HIS A 53 2.44 -10.37 -4.30
CA HIS A 53 3.24 -9.59 -3.35
C HIS A 53 4.65 -10.12 -3.14
N TRP A 54 5.06 -11.15 -3.89
CA TRP A 54 6.41 -11.75 -3.78
C TRP A 54 6.76 -12.14 -2.34
N MET A 55 5.78 -12.71 -1.64
CA MET A 55 5.94 -13.07 -0.24
C MET A 55 6.57 -14.45 -0.10
N LYS A 56 7.58 -14.57 0.76
CA LYS A 56 8.18 -15.84 1.18
C LYS A 56 7.58 -16.38 2.47
N SER A 57 6.71 -15.61 3.10
CA SER A 57 6.05 -15.95 4.37
C SER A 57 4.67 -15.30 4.42
N GLU A 58 3.85 -15.69 5.39
CA GLU A 58 2.52 -15.11 5.62
C GLU A 58 2.52 -13.57 5.84
N ARG A 59 3.69 -12.99 6.14
CA ARG A 59 3.84 -11.56 6.41
C ARG A 59 4.89 -10.96 5.49
N LYS A 60 4.50 -9.91 4.77
CA LYS A 60 5.42 -9.12 3.94
C LYS A 60 6.56 -8.57 4.79
N LYS A 61 7.79 -8.79 4.34
CA LYS A 61 9.02 -8.24 4.93
C LYS A 61 9.72 -7.34 3.93
N ALA A 62 10.56 -6.45 4.43
CA ALA A 62 11.29 -5.51 3.57
C ALA A 62 12.24 -6.21 2.58
N ASP A 63 12.83 -7.34 2.96
CA ASP A 63 13.70 -8.14 2.10
C ASP A 63 12.98 -8.84 0.95
N ASP A 64 11.68 -9.09 1.08
CA ASP A 64 10.87 -9.62 -0.03
C ASP A 64 10.79 -8.64 -1.20
N CYS A 65 10.88 -7.33 -0.94
CA CYS A 65 10.83 -6.30 -1.97
C CYS A 65 12.05 -6.32 -2.88
N SER A 66 13.25 -6.60 -2.34
CA SER A 66 14.47 -6.68 -3.14
C SER A 66 14.44 -7.86 -4.12
N VAL A 67 13.75 -8.94 -3.79
CA VAL A 67 13.57 -10.08 -4.70
C VAL A 67 12.81 -9.67 -5.96
N PHE A 68 11.72 -8.91 -5.83
CA PHE A 68 11.01 -8.38 -7.02
C PHE A 68 11.93 -7.50 -7.87
N ARG A 69 12.64 -6.55 -7.23
CA ARG A 69 13.61 -5.69 -7.93
C ARG A 69 14.61 -6.50 -8.74
N ASP A 70 15.27 -7.46 -8.10
CA ASP A 70 16.38 -8.20 -8.69
C ASP A 70 15.90 -9.16 -9.79
N GLU A 71 14.81 -9.91 -9.52
CA GLU A 71 14.32 -10.94 -10.44
C GLU A 71 13.45 -10.37 -11.56
N TYR A 72 12.66 -9.34 -11.28
CA TYR A 72 11.64 -8.88 -12.22
C TYR A 72 12.00 -7.57 -12.94
N ILE A 73 12.85 -6.73 -12.36
CA ILE A 73 13.31 -5.51 -13.00
C ILE A 73 14.74 -5.68 -13.52
N LEU A 74 15.73 -5.92 -12.65
CA LEU A 74 17.14 -5.86 -13.04
C LEU A 74 17.53 -7.01 -13.98
N LYS A 75 17.11 -8.24 -13.72
CA LYS A 75 17.42 -9.37 -14.62
C LYS A 75 16.70 -9.31 -15.97
N ARG A 76 15.61 -8.55 -16.05
CA ARG A 76 14.78 -8.44 -17.26
C ARG A 76 14.92 -7.08 -17.95
N ILE A 77 15.94 -6.32 -17.61
CA ILE A 77 16.06 -4.95 -18.12
C ILE A 77 16.10 -4.87 -19.65
N ASP A 78 16.72 -5.84 -20.30
CA ASP A 78 16.79 -5.90 -21.77
C ASP A 78 15.44 -6.30 -22.40
N GLU A 79 14.50 -6.85 -21.63
CA GLU A 79 13.16 -7.22 -22.06
C GLU A 79 12.17 -6.04 -21.90
N ILE A 80 12.47 -5.05 -21.03
CA ILE A 80 11.64 -3.88 -20.78
C ILE A 80 11.72 -2.95 -22.00
N GLN A 81 10.57 -2.79 -22.67
CA GLN A 81 10.54 -2.18 -24.01
C GLN A 81 10.30 -0.66 -24.00
N SER A 82 9.87 -0.09 -22.87
CA SER A 82 9.51 1.33 -22.80
C SER A 82 9.68 1.94 -21.40
N GLU A 83 9.71 3.28 -21.35
CA GLU A 83 9.70 4.00 -20.08
C GLU A 83 8.35 3.84 -19.34
N GLU A 84 7.28 3.60 -20.07
CA GLU A 84 5.95 3.29 -19.57
C GLU A 84 5.97 1.98 -18.78
N GLU A 85 6.47 0.91 -19.38
CA GLU A 85 6.61 -0.39 -18.73
C GLU A 85 7.53 -0.32 -17.51
N LEU A 86 8.68 0.36 -17.62
CA LEU A 86 9.59 0.57 -16.49
C LEU A 86 8.90 1.33 -15.36
N SER A 87 8.16 2.40 -15.68
CA SER A 87 7.43 3.18 -14.67
C SER A 87 6.36 2.36 -13.97
N PHE A 88 5.65 1.49 -14.70
CA PHE A 88 4.70 0.55 -14.12
C PHE A 88 5.38 -0.43 -13.15
N LEU A 89 6.50 -1.04 -13.56
CA LEU A 89 7.24 -1.98 -12.71
C LEU A 89 7.80 -1.30 -11.46
N LEU A 90 8.27 -0.05 -11.59
CA LEU A 90 8.71 0.75 -10.44
C LEU A 90 7.53 1.12 -9.53
N GLY A 91 6.35 1.36 -10.07
CA GLY A 91 5.11 1.52 -9.30
C GLY A 91 4.73 0.25 -8.54
N TYR A 92 4.84 -0.90 -9.19
CA TYR A 92 4.65 -2.20 -8.55
C TYR A 92 5.64 -2.39 -7.38
N TYR A 93 6.90 -2.06 -7.58
CA TYR A 93 7.93 -2.12 -6.55
C TYR A 93 7.63 -1.16 -5.38
N ALA A 94 7.15 0.05 -5.68
CA ALA A 94 6.74 1.03 -4.68
C ALA A 94 5.59 0.51 -3.79
N HIS A 95 4.61 -0.18 -4.37
CA HIS A 95 3.55 -0.85 -3.60
C HIS A 95 4.14 -1.86 -2.60
N LEU A 96 5.06 -2.71 -3.07
CA LEU A 96 5.67 -3.72 -2.21
C LEU A 96 6.43 -3.09 -1.04
N ILE A 97 7.15 -1.99 -1.27
CA ILE A 97 7.86 -1.22 -0.23
C ILE A 97 6.87 -0.62 0.77
N THR A 98 5.80 -0.01 0.28
CA THR A 98 4.75 0.61 1.12
C THR A 98 4.09 -0.44 2.01
N ASP A 99 3.79 -1.61 1.48
CA ASP A 99 3.23 -2.72 2.26
C ASP A 99 4.21 -3.25 3.31
N ALA A 100 5.48 -3.37 2.98
CA ALA A 100 6.51 -3.78 3.94
C ALA A 100 6.63 -2.75 5.09
N GLU A 101 6.62 -1.46 4.77
CA GLU A 101 6.65 -0.39 5.78
C GLU A 101 5.38 -0.38 6.62
N HIS A 102 4.20 -0.62 6.03
CA HIS A 102 2.96 -0.79 6.80
C HIS A 102 3.07 -1.97 7.77
N GLN A 103 3.59 -3.13 7.33
CA GLN A 103 3.79 -4.29 8.20
C GLN A 103 4.77 -4.02 9.35
N ARG A 104 5.83 -3.23 9.11
CA ARG A 104 6.75 -2.77 10.14
C ARG A 104 6.05 -1.83 11.13
N THR A 105 5.35 -0.83 10.59
CA THR A 105 4.67 0.20 11.39
C THR A 105 3.61 -0.41 12.31
N ILE A 106 2.74 -1.30 11.83
CA ILE A 106 1.68 -1.88 12.68
C ILE A 106 2.22 -2.73 13.82
N ARG A 107 3.49 -3.18 13.76
CA ARG A 107 4.14 -4.02 14.78
C ARG A 107 5.24 -3.30 15.56
N ASP A 108 5.47 -2.02 15.28
CA ASP A 108 6.41 -1.23 16.06
C ASP A 108 5.97 -1.20 17.52
N GLU A 109 6.84 -1.66 18.42
CA GLU A 109 6.52 -1.84 19.85
C GLU A 109 6.10 -0.53 20.52
N LYS A 110 6.77 0.58 20.18
CA LYS A 110 6.46 1.90 20.76
C LYS A 110 5.10 2.39 20.30
N ARG A 111 4.80 2.22 18.99
CA ARG A 111 3.49 2.56 18.43
C ARG A 111 2.39 1.69 19.05
N VAL A 112 2.62 0.37 19.17
CA VAL A 112 1.66 -0.55 19.78
C VAL A 112 1.37 -0.15 21.23
N ALA A 113 2.41 0.14 22.03
CA ALA A 113 2.24 0.61 23.41
C ALA A 113 1.44 1.93 23.45
N ALA A 114 1.70 2.87 22.51
CA ALA A 114 0.96 4.11 22.43
C ALA A 114 -0.53 3.88 22.06
N ALA A 115 -0.83 2.95 21.13
CA ALA A 115 -2.20 2.57 20.81
C ALA A 115 -2.93 1.96 22.02
N TRP A 116 -2.30 1.08 22.76
CA TRP A 116 -2.85 0.54 24.01
C TRP A 116 -3.10 1.62 25.05
N LYS A 117 -2.20 2.58 25.21
CA LYS A 117 -2.40 3.72 26.11
C LYS A 117 -3.62 4.55 25.69
N ARG A 118 -3.79 4.81 24.38
CA ARG A 118 -4.97 5.51 23.85
C ARG A 118 -6.26 4.71 24.08
N ALA A 119 -6.24 3.41 23.81
CA ALA A 119 -7.40 2.54 24.04
C ALA A 119 -7.84 2.52 25.52
N LYS A 120 -6.89 2.40 26.45
CA LYS A 120 -7.17 2.40 27.89
C LYS A 120 -7.67 3.74 28.45
N ALA A 121 -7.60 4.82 27.68
CA ALA A 121 -8.23 6.09 28.06
C ALA A 121 -9.77 6.03 27.97
N PHE A 122 -10.33 5.08 27.23
CA PHE A 122 -11.76 4.82 27.15
C PHE A 122 -12.15 3.71 28.12
N ASP A 123 -13.10 3.96 29.02
CA ASP A 123 -13.49 3.02 30.09
C ASP A 123 -13.89 1.65 29.52
N GLU A 124 -14.70 1.63 28.47
CA GLU A 124 -15.16 0.39 27.82
C GLU A 124 -14.00 -0.44 27.26
N LEU A 125 -13.05 0.19 26.55
CA LEU A 125 -11.87 -0.51 26.00
C LEU A 125 -10.91 -0.95 27.10
N ARG A 126 -10.79 -0.16 28.17
CA ARG A 126 -9.99 -0.53 29.34
C ARG A 126 -10.53 -1.78 30.02
N GLU A 127 -11.87 -1.88 30.19
CA GLU A 127 -12.52 -3.06 30.75
C GLU A 127 -12.34 -4.30 29.85
N GLN A 128 -12.62 -4.15 28.53
CA GLN A 128 -12.45 -5.22 27.55
C GLN A 128 -11.01 -5.72 27.46
N SER A 129 -10.03 -4.87 27.67
CA SER A 129 -8.61 -5.19 27.56
C SER A 129 -7.99 -5.72 28.86
N SER A 130 -8.80 -5.86 29.94
CA SER A 130 -8.30 -6.32 31.23
C SER A 130 -7.65 -7.70 31.12
N GLY A 131 -6.40 -7.81 31.58
CA GLY A 131 -5.62 -9.05 31.52
C GLY A 131 -5.05 -9.42 30.15
N MET A 132 -5.24 -8.60 29.11
CA MET A 132 -4.63 -8.82 27.82
C MET A 132 -3.17 -8.32 27.80
N GLU A 133 -2.30 -9.09 27.16
CA GLU A 133 -0.94 -8.64 26.81
C GLU A 133 -1.02 -7.54 25.75
N GLU A 134 -0.21 -6.47 25.89
CA GLU A 134 -0.23 -5.28 25.01
C GLU A 134 0.48 -5.54 23.67
N THR A 135 -0.02 -6.51 22.91
CA THR A 135 0.47 -6.83 21.55
C THR A 135 -0.49 -6.31 20.48
N TRP A 136 0.02 -6.15 19.24
CA TRP A 136 -0.85 -5.82 18.11
C TRP A 136 -1.90 -6.91 17.84
N ASP A 137 -1.55 -8.17 18.00
CA ASP A 137 -2.48 -9.27 17.78
C ASP A 137 -3.64 -9.28 18.81
N ASN A 138 -3.37 -8.91 20.05
CA ASN A 138 -4.42 -8.70 21.03
C ASN A 138 -5.20 -7.40 20.79
N PHE A 139 -4.53 -6.33 20.35
CA PHE A 139 -5.22 -5.09 19.98
C PHE A 139 -6.28 -5.32 18.89
N LYS A 140 -6.00 -6.17 17.91
CA LYS A 140 -6.98 -6.56 16.89
C LYS A 140 -8.24 -7.22 17.44
N LYS A 141 -8.19 -7.82 18.62
CA LYS A 141 -9.36 -8.44 19.27
C LYS A 141 -10.32 -7.40 19.85
N LEU A 142 -9.83 -6.20 20.18
CA LEU A 142 -10.67 -5.06 20.58
C LEU A 142 -11.45 -4.49 19.39
N PHE A 143 -10.91 -4.62 18.20
CA PHE A 143 -11.49 -4.15 16.94
C PHE A 143 -11.49 -5.28 15.91
N PRO A 144 -12.42 -6.25 16.03
CA PRO A 144 -12.44 -7.43 15.15
C PRO A 144 -12.70 -7.06 13.68
N ASP A 145 -13.51 -6.04 13.42
CA ASP A 145 -13.69 -5.53 12.06
C ASP A 145 -12.44 -4.77 11.57
N ARG A 146 -11.98 -5.13 10.38
CA ARG A 146 -10.87 -4.44 9.73
C ARG A 146 -11.20 -2.97 9.48
N LYS A 147 -12.41 -2.65 9.09
CA LYS A 147 -12.84 -1.28 8.80
C LYS A 147 -12.67 -0.39 10.02
N ASP A 148 -13.03 -0.88 11.21
CA ASP A 148 -12.84 -0.12 12.44
C ASP A 148 -11.38 0.12 12.77
N ARG A 149 -10.49 -0.84 12.48
CA ARG A 149 -9.04 -0.68 12.68
C ARG A 149 -8.39 0.28 11.70
N MET A 150 -8.96 0.45 10.51
CA MET A 150 -8.41 1.29 9.44
C MET A 150 -9.07 2.67 9.34
N LYS A 151 -10.09 2.95 10.16
CA LYS A 151 -10.81 4.23 10.13
C LYS A 151 -9.89 5.45 10.30
N ASP A 152 -8.86 5.34 11.13
CA ASP A 152 -7.90 6.42 11.33
C ASP A 152 -7.16 6.76 10.01
N PHE A 153 -6.82 5.75 9.21
CA PHE A 153 -6.27 5.95 7.87
C PHE A 153 -7.30 6.52 6.90
N TYR A 154 -8.55 6.05 6.91
CA TYR A 154 -9.59 6.55 6.01
C TYR A 154 -9.85 8.05 6.18
N VAL A 155 -9.79 8.57 7.40
CA VAL A 155 -9.92 10.00 7.65
C VAL A 155 -8.75 10.76 7.00
N VAL A 156 -7.51 10.33 7.25
CA VAL A 156 -6.31 10.97 6.68
C VAL A 156 -6.28 10.87 5.15
N GLU A 157 -6.64 9.72 4.60
CA GLU A 157 -6.72 9.47 3.16
C GLU A 157 -7.77 10.38 2.51
N ARG A 158 -8.95 10.52 3.13
CA ARG A 158 -10.01 11.36 2.61
C ARG A 158 -9.64 12.84 2.66
N GLU A 159 -9.05 13.31 3.76
CA GLU A 159 -8.54 14.68 3.89
C GLU A 159 -7.53 14.99 2.78
N TYR A 160 -6.59 14.04 2.53
CA TYR A 160 -5.64 14.19 1.42
C TYR A 160 -6.34 14.33 0.07
N LEU A 161 -7.31 13.47 -0.24
CA LEU A 161 -8.03 13.52 -1.52
C LEU A 161 -8.84 14.81 -1.69
N ASP A 162 -9.43 15.33 -0.61
CA ASP A 162 -10.18 16.60 -0.64
C ASP A 162 -9.26 17.80 -0.90
N GLU A 163 -8.00 17.74 -0.43
CA GLU A 163 -6.98 18.77 -0.66
C GLU A 163 -6.26 18.63 -2.01
N HIS A 164 -6.28 17.42 -2.62
CA HIS A 164 -5.55 17.10 -3.85
C HIS A 164 -6.49 16.59 -4.97
N PRO A 165 -7.30 17.47 -5.57
CA PRO A 165 -8.24 17.07 -6.63
C PRO A 165 -7.54 16.53 -7.90
N ASN A 166 -6.23 16.76 -8.03
CA ASN A 166 -5.39 16.25 -9.12
C ASN A 166 -4.61 14.98 -8.70
N SER A 167 -4.95 14.35 -7.57
CA SER A 167 -4.36 13.06 -7.19
C SER A 167 -4.53 12.01 -8.29
N GLY A 168 -3.55 11.13 -8.45
CA GLY A 168 -3.63 9.98 -9.35
C GLY A 168 -4.82 9.06 -9.05
N TYR A 169 -5.37 9.12 -7.84
CA TYR A 169 -6.62 8.47 -7.50
C TYR A 169 -7.77 8.88 -8.45
N PHE A 170 -7.92 10.19 -8.72
CA PHE A 170 -8.96 10.72 -9.60
C PHE A 170 -8.55 10.70 -11.07
N THR A 171 -7.29 11.07 -11.36
CA THR A 171 -6.86 11.34 -12.74
C THR A 171 -6.39 10.09 -13.47
N GLU A 172 -5.85 9.09 -12.76
CA GLU A 172 -5.22 7.92 -13.37
C GLU A 172 -6.01 6.62 -13.13
N ILE A 173 -6.73 6.52 -12.01
CA ILE A 173 -7.33 5.25 -11.57
C ILE A 173 -8.86 5.24 -11.75
N GLN A 174 -9.56 6.29 -11.33
CA GLN A 174 -11.02 6.29 -11.21
C GLN A 174 -11.75 5.80 -12.47
N ASP A 175 -11.35 6.29 -13.62
CA ASP A 175 -12.02 6.01 -14.91
C ASP A 175 -11.24 5.03 -15.80
N LEU A 176 -10.27 4.31 -15.25
CA LEU A 176 -9.43 3.39 -16.01
C LEU A 176 -10.25 2.22 -16.56
N LYS A 177 -10.39 2.15 -17.89
CA LYS A 177 -11.16 1.11 -18.59
C LYS A 177 -10.30 0.04 -19.21
N THR A 178 -9.10 0.40 -19.65
CA THR A 178 -8.14 -0.49 -20.30
C THR A 178 -6.73 -0.13 -19.84
N PHE A 179 -5.87 -1.13 -19.72
CA PHE A 179 -4.46 -0.94 -19.40
C PHE A 179 -3.65 -2.09 -20.02
N PRO A 180 -2.40 -1.88 -20.46
CA PRO A 180 -1.53 -2.95 -20.95
C PRO A 180 -1.25 -4.01 -19.88
N ASP A 181 -1.16 -5.28 -20.29
CA ASP A 181 -0.84 -6.39 -19.39
C ASP A 181 0.69 -6.56 -19.27
N TYR A 182 1.36 -5.68 -18.51
CA TYR A 182 2.82 -5.72 -18.30
C TYR A 182 3.29 -6.85 -17.36
N ILE A 183 2.37 -7.48 -16.65
CA ILE A 183 2.66 -8.56 -15.69
C ILE A 183 1.99 -9.85 -16.16
N GLU A 184 2.79 -10.84 -16.59
CA GLU A 184 2.30 -12.08 -17.21
C GLU A 184 1.57 -13.01 -16.25
N TYR A 185 1.82 -12.93 -14.94
CA TYR A 185 1.11 -13.75 -13.96
C TYR A 185 -0.24 -13.16 -13.51
N LEU A 186 -0.53 -11.90 -13.83
CA LEU A 186 -1.87 -11.37 -13.66
C LEU A 186 -2.77 -11.80 -14.85
N PRO A 187 -4.03 -12.19 -14.62
CA PRO A 187 -4.96 -12.46 -15.70
C PRO A 187 -5.15 -11.23 -16.60
N LYS A 188 -5.32 -11.46 -17.90
CA LYS A 188 -5.51 -10.36 -18.86
C LYS A 188 -6.68 -9.47 -18.46
N GLY A 189 -6.44 -8.16 -18.43
CA GLY A 189 -7.43 -7.16 -18.04
C GLY A 189 -7.81 -7.17 -16.55
N ALA A 190 -7.03 -7.85 -15.69
CA ALA A 190 -7.28 -7.94 -14.24
C ALA A 190 -7.28 -6.56 -13.57
N ILE A 191 -6.37 -5.67 -13.96
CA ILE A 191 -6.22 -4.34 -13.35
C ILE A 191 -7.52 -3.51 -13.52
N PRO A 192 -8.01 -3.21 -14.74
CA PRO A 192 -9.24 -2.45 -14.88
C PRO A 192 -10.47 -3.20 -14.34
N ALA A 193 -10.48 -4.53 -14.34
CA ALA A 193 -11.55 -5.31 -13.72
C ALA A 193 -11.58 -5.10 -12.20
N LYS A 194 -10.42 -5.15 -11.55
CA LYS A 194 -10.30 -4.96 -10.11
C LYS A 194 -10.65 -3.54 -9.68
N ILE A 195 -10.23 -2.52 -10.45
CA ILE A 195 -10.57 -1.12 -10.17
C ILE A 195 -12.10 -0.95 -10.12
N ARG A 196 -12.83 -1.48 -11.10
CA ARG A 196 -14.31 -1.42 -11.10
C ARG A 196 -14.96 -2.06 -9.88
N MET A 197 -14.32 -3.06 -9.29
CA MET A 197 -14.84 -3.76 -8.10
C MET A 197 -14.45 -3.07 -6.80
N MET A 198 -13.29 -2.43 -6.75
CA MET A 198 -12.65 -1.97 -5.51
C MET A 198 -12.63 -0.45 -5.37
N TYR A 199 -12.99 0.30 -6.42
CA TYR A 199 -13.02 1.76 -6.34
C TYR A 199 -14.04 2.24 -5.29
N TYR A 200 -13.57 2.94 -4.30
CA TYR A 200 -14.40 3.54 -3.25
C TYR A 200 -13.73 4.80 -2.69
N MET A 201 -14.52 5.73 -2.20
CA MET A 201 -14.02 6.89 -1.46
C MET A 201 -13.87 6.56 0.02
N PRO A 202 -12.73 6.85 0.64
CA PRO A 202 -12.58 6.78 2.09
C PRO A 202 -13.58 7.69 2.79
N THR A 203 -13.97 7.33 4.01
CA THR A 203 -14.92 8.13 4.81
C THR A 203 -14.19 9.15 5.68
N LEU A 204 -14.81 10.33 5.88
CA LEU A 204 -14.40 11.29 6.91
C LEU A 204 -14.94 10.92 8.30
N GLU A 205 -15.83 9.92 8.39
CA GLU A 205 -16.41 9.55 9.68
C GLU A 205 -15.33 8.96 10.59
N GLU A 206 -15.08 9.67 11.67
CA GLU A 206 -14.32 9.10 12.78
C GLU A 206 -15.15 7.99 13.44
N GLY A 207 -14.48 6.88 13.80
CA GLY A 207 -15.14 5.80 14.52
C GLY A 207 -15.52 6.22 15.95
N LYS A 208 -16.19 5.31 16.69
CA LYS A 208 -16.49 5.50 18.11
C LYS A 208 -15.25 5.87 18.95
N TYR A 209 -14.07 5.44 18.51
CA TYR A 209 -12.79 5.66 19.18
C TYR A 209 -11.80 6.26 18.17
N PRO A 210 -11.90 7.59 17.89
CA PRO A 210 -11.07 8.25 16.87
C PRO A 210 -9.58 8.18 17.24
N PHE A 211 -8.75 7.87 16.26
CA PHE A 211 -7.29 7.84 16.37
C PHE A 211 -6.75 6.99 17.53
N VAL A 212 -7.47 5.93 17.88
CA VAL A 212 -7.02 4.98 18.90
C VAL A 212 -5.98 4.02 18.34
N GLY A 213 -6.22 3.44 17.17
CA GLY A 213 -5.29 2.52 16.53
C GLY A 213 -4.02 3.21 16.05
N PHE A 214 -4.19 4.33 15.37
CA PHE A 214 -3.12 5.16 14.85
C PHE A 214 -3.41 6.63 15.13
N SER A 215 -2.44 7.38 15.66
CA SER A 215 -2.58 8.83 15.70
C SER A 215 -2.39 9.44 14.30
N ARG A 216 -2.77 10.69 14.11
CA ARG A 216 -2.55 11.42 12.85
C ARG A 216 -1.06 11.48 12.49
N GLU A 217 -0.22 11.72 13.50
CA GLU A 217 1.23 11.77 13.34
C GLU A 217 1.80 10.40 12.96
N GLU A 218 1.26 9.31 13.49
CA GLU A 218 1.67 7.94 13.13
C GLU A 218 1.26 7.62 11.67
N CYS A 219 0.06 8.03 11.23
CA CYS A 219 -0.36 7.89 9.84
C CYS A 219 0.52 8.72 8.89
N ALA A 220 0.78 10.00 9.23
CA ALA A 220 1.66 10.87 8.45
C ALA A 220 3.08 10.31 8.38
N SER A 221 3.65 9.88 9.51
CA SER A 221 4.99 9.29 9.57
C SER A 221 5.11 8.02 8.73
N PHE A 222 4.07 7.18 8.68
CA PHE A 222 4.02 6.01 7.80
C PHE A 222 4.10 6.43 6.32
N LEU A 223 3.30 7.42 5.91
CA LEU A 223 3.29 7.91 4.53
C LEU A 223 4.64 8.54 4.16
N ASP A 224 5.19 9.41 5.02
CA ASP A 224 6.49 10.06 4.82
C ASP A 224 7.61 9.04 4.67
N ARG A 225 7.62 8.04 5.54
CA ARG A 225 8.61 6.97 5.51
C ARG A 225 8.49 6.11 4.25
N SER A 226 7.26 5.81 3.82
CA SER A 226 7.01 5.06 2.59
C SER A 226 7.52 5.81 1.36
N VAL A 227 7.30 7.13 1.29
CA VAL A 227 7.83 7.99 0.21
C VAL A 227 9.36 7.98 0.23
N GLU A 228 10.00 8.24 1.37
CA GLU A 228 11.46 8.24 1.51
C GLU A 228 12.08 6.93 1.04
N LEU A 229 11.55 5.80 1.51
CA LEU A 229 12.04 4.47 1.15
C LEU A 229 11.87 4.18 -0.34
N THR A 230 10.73 4.56 -0.91
CA THR A 230 10.43 4.37 -2.34
C THR A 230 11.35 5.21 -3.22
N VAL A 231 11.51 6.50 -2.92
CA VAL A 231 12.41 7.39 -3.69
C VAL A 231 13.83 6.86 -3.67
N ARG A 232 14.34 6.45 -2.51
CA ARG A 232 15.67 5.87 -2.38
C ARG A 232 15.82 4.58 -3.19
N ALA A 233 14.84 3.68 -3.11
CA ALA A 233 14.86 2.40 -3.82
C ALA A 233 14.81 2.58 -5.35
N ILE A 234 14.00 3.52 -5.85
CA ILE A 234 13.92 3.84 -7.27
C ILE A 234 15.22 4.50 -7.77
N ALA A 235 15.81 5.40 -6.97
CA ALA A 235 17.09 6.02 -7.31
C ALA A 235 18.23 4.99 -7.38
N GLU A 236 18.21 3.99 -6.48
CA GLU A 236 19.16 2.87 -6.53
C GLU A 236 19.00 2.06 -7.82
N VAL A 237 17.77 1.68 -8.19
CA VAL A 237 17.50 0.98 -9.46
C VAL A 237 18.02 1.81 -10.63
N ARG A 238 17.72 3.10 -10.71
CA ARG A 238 18.18 3.99 -11.77
C ARG A 238 19.70 4.02 -11.88
N SER A 239 20.38 4.13 -10.72
CA SER A 239 21.86 4.13 -10.69
C SER A 239 22.47 2.80 -11.16
N LEU A 240 21.80 1.68 -10.97
CA LEU A 240 22.25 0.38 -11.47
C LEU A 240 22.11 0.30 -13.00
N LEU A 241 20.97 0.76 -13.51
CA LEU A 241 20.68 0.79 -14.95
C LEU A 241 21.63 1.72 -15.75
N ASP A 242 22.09 2.82 -15.14
CA ASP A 242 23.00 3.78 -15.78
C ASP A 242 24.47 3.30 -15.79
N LYS A 243 24.82 2.28 -14.99
CA LYS A 243 26.18 1.70 -14.97
C LYS A 243 26.41 0.63 -16.04
N ASP A 244 25.34 0.04 -16.54
CA ASP A 244 25.40 -1.04 -17.54
C ASP A 244 25.28 -0.49 -18.99
N LYS A 245 25.22 0.84 -19.14
CA LYS A 245 25.27 1.57 -20.43
C LYS A 245 26.65 2.16 -20.69
#